data_8fb51a85158aee9e7845e209266f3d70
#
_entry.id   8fb51a85158aee9e7845e209266f3d70
#
_cell.length_a   1.000
_cell.length_b   1.000
_cell.length_c   1.000
_cell.angle_alpha   90.00
_cell.angle_beta   90.00
_cell.angle_gamma   90.00
#
_symmetry.space_group_name_H-M   'P 1'
#
loop_
_entity.id
_entity.type
_entity.pdbx_description
1 polymer ?
#
loop_
_entity_poly.entity_id
_entity_poly.type
_entity_poly.pdbx_seq_one_letter_code
_entity_poly.pdbx_strand_id
1 'polypeptide(L)'
;MSDLGQQVGRVVPKNTILVTCIASIGKNTMLGNTGSFNQQINGLTPNENECDPYFLLTESALWSAKMKSSAAAGTMQIVNRTEFSELKTWLPSLIEQQAISDFFRQLDHLITLHQRKYEKLKNIKKSMLEKMFPKNGSNVPEIRFKGFTDAWEQRKLGEVGKTYSGLSGKTKDDFGHGEAKFVTYMNVFSNSVCLPNMTEAVEIDDKQNKVLFGDVLFTTSSETPEEVGMSSVWLENAENIYLNSFCFGYRPTKEFNPYYLAYMLRSPSIREKITFLAQGISRYNISKNKIMDIEIPIPSIV
;
A
#
# COMPACT_ATOMS: atom_id res chain seq x y z
N MET A 1 -19.66 20.69 19.99
CA MET A 1 -20.78 20.20 20.83
C MET A 1 -21.82 21.28 20.84
N SER A 2 -23.11 20.96 20.72
CA SER A 2 -24.19 21.97 20.81
C SER A 2 -24.36 22.48 22.26
N ASP A 3 -24.91 23.68 22.45
CA ASP A 3 -25.13 24.26 23.78
C ASP A 3 -26.03 23.37 24.66
N LEU A 4 -27.04 22.73 24.07
CA LEU A 4 -27.87 21.75 24.74
C LEU A 4 -27.09 20.50 25.19
N GLY A 5 -26.15 20.02 24.36
CA GLY A 5 -25.27 18.92 24.70
C GLY A 5 -24.28 19.24 25.82
N GLN A 6 -23.91 20.51 25.99
CA GLN A 6 -23.07 20.98 27.09
C GLN A 6 -23.81 21.00 28.43
N GLN A 7 -25.11 21.28 28.38
CA GLN A 7 -25.94 21.36 29.59
C GLN A 7 -26.32 19.97 30.16
N VAL A 8 -26.42 18.95 29.29
CA VAL A 8 -26.89 17.60 29.66
C VAL A 8 -25.72 16.61 29.77
N GLY A 9 -24.64 16.85 29.03
CA GLY A 9 -23.48 15.95 28.97
C GLY A 9 -22.44 16.23 30.07
N ARG A 10 -21.70 15.20 30.47
CA ARG A 10 -20.52 15.35 31.31
C ARG A 10 -19.37 15.93 30.48
N VAL A 11 -19.09 17.21 30.70
CA VAL A 11 -18.04 17.94 29.98
C VAL A 11 -16.71 17.81 30.74
N VAL A 12 -15.63 17.59 30.00
CA VAL A 12 -14.26 17.55 30.53
C VAL A 12 -13.40 18.56 29.78
N PRO A 13 -12.36 19.10 30.42
CA PRO A 13 -11.51 20.14 29.84
C PRO A 13 -10.63 19.60 28.72
N LYS A 14 -10.04 20.52 27.94
CA LYS A 14 -8.88 20.26 27.08
C LYS A 14 -7.80 19.51 27.87
N ASN A 15 -6.95 18.77 27.17
CA ASN A 15 -5.87 17.97 27.72
C ASN A 15 -6.32 16.73 28.53
N THR A 16 -7.62 16.44 28.61
CA THR A 16 -8.10 15.16 29.15
C THR A 16 -7.68 14.02 28.24
N ILE A 17 -7.03 13.00 28.80
CA ILE A 17 -6.62 11.79 28.09
C ILE A 17 -7.79 10.82 28.09
N LEU A 18 -8.16 10.35 26.91
CA LEU A 18 -9.23 9.40 26.67
C LEU A 18 -8.64 8.02 26.36
N VAL A 19 -9.06 7.02 27.14
CA VAL A 19 -8.57 5.64 27.03
C VAL A 19 -9.74 4.72 26.74
N THR A 20 -9.67 3.98 25.63
CA THR A 20 -10.68 3.00 25.28
C THR A 20 -10.58 1.78 26.19
N CYS A 21 -11.69 1.40 26.80
CA CYS A 21 -11.74 0.35 27.82
C CYS A 21 -12.61 -0.86 27.45
N ILE A 22 -13.18 -0.88 26.24
CA ILE A 22 -14.02 -1.96 25.73
C ILE A 22 -13.64 -2.25 24.26
N ALA A 23 -13.57 -3.51 23.89
CA ALA A 23 -13.30 -4.03 22.55
C ALA A 23 -11.94 -3.60 21.97
N SER A 24 -11.65 -2.32 21.86
CA SER A 24 -10.39 -1.76 21.33
C SER A 24 -9.49 -1.21 22.45
N ILE A 25 -9.35 -1.96 23.57
CA ILE A 25 -8.56 -1.52 24.73
C ILE A 25 -7.22 -0.97 24.28
N GLY A 26 -6.92 0.26 24.74
CA GLY A 26 -5.61 0.88 24.57
C GLY A 26 -5.41 1.68 23.30
N LYS A 27 -6.48 2.06 22.62
CA LYS A 27 -6.44 3.18 21.69
C LYS A 27 -6.71 4.45 22.48
N ASN A 28 -5.68 5.26 22.66
CA ASN A 28 -5.72 6.44 23.50
C ASN A 28 -5.58 7.71 22.67
N THR A 29 -6.17 8.78 23.16
CA THR A 29 -6.06 10.11 22.56
C THR A 29 -6.19 11.18 23.63
N MET A 30 -5.83 12.41 23.30
CA MET A 30 -6.00 13.57 24.17
C MET A 30 -6.93 14.58 23.52
N LEU A 31 -7.83 15.15 24.32
CA LEU A 31 -8.75 16.19 23.83
C LEU A 31 -8.00 17.48 23.49
N GLY A 32 -8.11 17.94 22.24
CA GLY A 32 -7.58 19.22 21.80
C GLY A 32 -8.41 20.42 22.28
N ASN A 33 -9.67 20.21 22.64
CA ASN A 33 -10.61 21.21 23.16
C ASN A 33 -11.49 20.59 24.26
N THR A 34 -12.18 21.42 25.02
CA THR A 34 -13.23 20.99 25.95
C THR A 34 -14.27 20.16 25.21
N GLY A 35 -14.66 19.02 25.77
CA GLY A 35 -15.56 18.09 25.09
C GLY A 35 -16.18 17.07 26.03
N SER A 36 -16.90 16.10 25.46
CA SER A 36 -17.46 14.94 26.14
C SER A 36 -17.15 13.66 25.37
N PHE A 37 -17.30 12.52 26.02
CA PHE A 37 -17.04 11.21 25.44
C PHE A 37 -18.10 10.20 25.92
N ASN A 38 -18.20 9.06 25.21
CA ASN A 38 -19.17 8.03 25.54
C ASN A 38 -18.73 7.17 26.73
N GLN A 39 -19.64 6.39 27.25
CA GLN A 39 -19.44 5.52 28.43
C GLN A 39 -18.44 4.37 28.24
N GLN A 40 -18.02 4.10 27.01
CA GLN A 40 -17.03 3.05 26.68
C GLN A 40 -15.59 3.53 26.81
N ILE A 41 -15.39 4.79 27.20
CA ILE A 41 -14.09 5.45 27.33
C ILE A 41 -13.93 5.92 28.78
N ASN A 42 -12.75 5.68 29.35
CA ASN A 42 -12.32 6.30 30.58
C ASN A 42 -11.53 7.58 30.26
N GLY A 43 -11.82 8.64 30.99
CA GLY A 43 -11.13 9.93 30.86
C GLY A 43 -10.26 10.22 32.10
N LEU A 44 -9.00 10.57 31.86
CA LEU A 44 -8.08 11.08 32.89
C LEU A 44 -7.80 12.56 32.61
N THR A 45 -8.24 13.44 33.49
CA THR A 45 -7.91 14.86 33.45
C THR A 45 -6.68 15.08 34.34
N PRO A 46 -5.50 15.40 33.80
CA PRO A 46 -4.29 15.57 34.57
C PRO A 46 -4.33 16.87 35.40
N ASN A 47 -3.67 16.88 36.56
CA ASN A 47 -3.29 18.10 37.24
C ASN A 47 -2.02 18.67 36.57
N GLU A 48 -2.17 19.70 35.75
CA GLU A 48 -1.08 20.24 34.93
C GLU A 48 0.06 20.87 35.76
N ASN A 49 -0.14 21.09 37.07
CA ASN A 49 0.93 21.51 37.96
C ASN A 49 1.90 20.39 38.37
N GLU A 50 1.48 19.14 38.18
CA GLU A 50 2.24 17.95 38.58
C GLU A 50 2.55 17.02 37.39
N CYS A 51 1.70 17.04 36.37
CA CYS A 51 1.75 16.10 35.25
C CYS A 51 1.63 16.81 33.90
N ASP A 52 2.58 16.64 33.01
CA ASP A 52 2.44 17.06 31.63
C ASP A 52 1.43 16.16 30.89
N PRO A 53 0.38 16.71 30.27
CA PRO A 53 -0.66 15.91 29.63
C PRO A 53 -0.14 15.05 28.48
N TYR A 54 0.84 15.53 27.72
CA TYR A 54 1.38 14.78 26.59
C TYR A 54 2.30 13.63 27.04
N PHE A 55 3.04 13.83 28.13
CA PHE A 55 3.77 12.77 28.80
C PHE A 55 2.83 11.64 29.23
N LEU A 56 1.72 11.97 29.88
CA LEU A 56 0.72 10.98 30.28
C LEU A 56 0.06 10.30 29.09
N LEU A 57 -0.18 11.00 27.98
CA LEU A 57 -0.64 10.38 26.75
C LEU A 57 0.37 9.34 26.23
N THR A 58 1.66 9.66 26.25
CA THR A 58 2.74 8.74 25.84
C THR A 58 2.80 7.51 26.75
N GLU A 59 2.78 7.72 28.07
CA GLU A 59 2.72 6.65 29.08
C GLU A 59 1.47 5.77 28.95
N SER A 60 0.36 6.33 28.50
CA SER A 60 -0.91 5.61 28.36
C SER A 60 -0.82 4.40 27.42
N ALA A 61 0.17 4.34 26.53
CA ALA A 61 0.45 3.16 25.71
C ALA A 61 0.89 1.96 26.57
N LEU A 62 1.68 2.20 27.62
CA LEU A 62 2.10 1.16 28.57
C LEU A 62 0.95 0.70 29.47
N TRP A 63 0.07 1.62 29.86
CA TRP A 63 -1.15 1.25 30.61
C TRP A 63 -2.03 0.34 29.80
N SER A 64 -2.16 0.61 28.51
CA SER A 64 -2.93 -0.20 27.57
C SER A 64 -2.40 -1.63 27.45
N ALA A 65 -1.09 -1.81 27.45
CA ALA A 65 -0.46 -3.13 27.46
C ALA A 65 -0.79 -3.89 28.77
N LYS A 66 -0.71 -3.22 29.92
CA LYS A 66 -1.07 -3.80 31.22
C LYS A 66 -2.55 -4.16 31.27
N MET A 67 -3.44 -3.26 30.84
CA MET A 67 -4.89 -3.51 30.77
C MET A 67 -5.24 -4.71 29.90
N LYS A 68 -4.60 -4.86 28.74
CA LYS A 68 -4.81 -6.02 27.86
C LYS A 68 -4.37 -7.33 28.50
N SER A 69 -3.26 -7.32 29.26
CA SER A 69 -2.75 -8.52 29.94
C SER A 69 -3.58 -8.94 31.17
N SER A 70 -4.21 -7.97 31.86
CA SER A 70 -5.01 -8.21 33.05
C SER A 70 -6.51 -8.44 32.76
N ALA A 71 -6.99 -8.01 31.60
CA ALA A 71 -8.37 -8.23 31.19
C ALA A 71 -8.65 -9.75 31.06
N ALA A 72 -9.65 -10.25 31.79
CA ALA A 72 -10.00 -11.66 31.82
C ALA A 72 -10.20 -12.23 30.40
N ALA A 73 -9.73 -13.47 30.19
CA ALA A 73 -9.92 -14.22 28.95
C ALA A 73 -11.43 -14.53 28.77
N GLY A 74 -12.11 -13.65 28.06
CA GLY A 74 -13.54 -13.75 27.73
C GLY A 74 -13.83 -13.14 26.36
N THR A 75 -15.04 -13.34 25.87
CA THR A 75 -15.48 -12.92 24.53
C THR A 75 -15.45 -11.39 24.34
N MET A 76 -15.46 -10.62 25.42
CA MET A 76 -15.35 -9.16 25.39
C MET A 76 -14.51 -8.68 26.59
N GLN A 77 -13.33 -8.19 26.32
CA GLN A 77 -12.45 -7.61 27.33
C GLN A 77 -12.97 -6.21 27.72
N ILE A 78 -13.17 -5.99 29.02
CA ILE A 78 -13.63 -4.72 29.59
C ILE A 78 -12.73 -4.36 30.74
N VAL A 79 -12.29 -3.10 30.81
CA VAL A 79 -11.62 -2.52 31.96
C VAL A 79 -12.55 -1.47 32.57
N ASN A 80 -13.08 -1.75 33.74
CA ASN A 80 -13.99 -0.82 34.41
C ASN A 80 -13.24 0.38 35.01
N ARG A 81 -14.00 1.39 35.48
CA ARG A 81 -13.43 2.62 36.01
C ARG A 81 -12.57 2.40 37.25
N THR A 82 -12.97 1.45 38.12
CA THR A 82 -12.23 1.14 39.34
C THR A 82 -10.86 0.53 39.00
N GLU A 83 -10.83 -0.47 38.16
CA GLU A 83 -9.59 -1.08 37.66
C GLU A 83 -8.69 -0.07 36.95
N PHE A 84 -9.28 0.83 36.16
CA PHE A 84 -8.53 1.90 35.50
C PHE A 84 -7.92 2.87 36.51
N SER A 85 -8.63 3.22 37.60
CA SER A 85 -8.14 4.15 38.64
C SER A 85 -7.04 3.56 39.53
N GLU A 86 -6.89 2.24 39.56
CA GLU A 86 -5.83 1.54 40.31
C GLU A 86 -4.50 1.40 39.54
N LEU A 87 -4.48 1.78 38.27
CA LEU A 87 -3.25 1.75 37.47
C LEU A 87 -2.19 2.65 38.06
N LYS A 88 -1.01 2.09 38.25
CA LYS A 88 0.17 2.83 38.76
C LYS A 88 1.10 3.11 37.61
N THR A 89 1.60 4.34 37.56
CA THR A 89 2.64 4.79 36.63
C THR A 89 3.76 5.53 37.37
N TRP A 90 4.92 5.59 36.74
CA TRP A 90 6.06 6.32 37.26
C TRP A 90 6.03 7.74 36.72
N LEU A 91 6.16 8.71 37.58
CA LEU A 91 6.20 10.14 37.23
C LEU A 91 7.58 10.69 37.57
N PRO A 92 8.40 11.07 36.58
CA PRO A 92 9.61 11.85 36.81
C PRO A 92 9.26 13.29 37.19
N SER A 93 10.25 14.13 37.38
CA SER A 93 10.01 15.56 37.61
C SER A 93 9.25 16.19 36.45
N LEU A 94 8.45 17.23 36.71
CA LEU A 94 7.66 17.91 35.67
C LEU A 94 8.54 18.42 34.51
N ILE A 95 9.75 18.89 34.80
CA ILE A 95 10.73 19.34 33.80
C ILE A 95 11.13 18.19 32.88
N GLU A 96 11.36 17.02 33.43
CA GLU A 96 11.72 15.83 32.64
C GLU A 96 10.52 15.30 31.83
N GLN A 97 9.31 15.32 32.41
CA GLN A 97 8.08 15.01 31.68
C GLN A 97 7.92 15.91 30.45
N GLN A 98 8.14 17.23 30.61
CA GLN A 98 8.08 18.19 29.51
C GLN A 98 9.13 17.92 28.43
N ALA A 99 10.36 17.61 28.81
CA ALA A 99 11.43 17.27 27.88
C ALA A 99 11.09 16.01 27.07
N ILE A 100 10.55 14.98 27.73
CA ILE A 100 10.08 13.75 27.08
C ILE A 100 8.91 14.07 26.14
N SER A 101 7.95 14.88 26.59
CA SER A 101 6.80 15.30 25.79
C SER A 101 7.21 16.04 24.53
N ASP A 102 8.14 16.97 24.62
CA ASP A 102 8.61 17.74 23.48
C ASP A 102 9.34 16.87 22.46
N PHE A 103 10.11 15.90 22.91
CA PHE A 103 10.74 14.92 22.04
C PHE A 103 9.72 14.11 21.24
N PHE A 104 8.71 13.53 21.89
CA PHE A 104 7.69 12.73 21.21
C PHE A 104 6.77 13.58 20.34
N ARG A 105 6.42 14.81 20.75
CA ARG A 105 5.68 15.75 19.89
C ARG A 105 6.40 16.04 18.58
N GLN A 106 7.73 16.23 18.64
CA GLN A 106 8.53 16.45 17.44
C GLN A 106 8.51 15.24 16.53
N LEU A 107 8.61 14.01 17.08
CA LEU A 107 8.51 12.77 16.30
C LEU A 107 7.13 12.64 15.65
N ASP A 108 6.05 12.85 16.38
CA ASP A 108 4.69 12.77 15.85
C ASP A 108 4.42 13.82 14.78
N HIS A 109 4.98 15.02 14.95
CA HIS A 109 4.94 16.07 13.94
C HIS A 109 5.66 15.63 12.65
N LEU A 110 6.88 15.09 12.75
CA LEU A 110 7.64 14.58 11.61
C LEU A 110 6.90 13.43 10.91
N ILE A 111 6.37 12.47 11.65
CA ILE A 111 5.56 11.38 11.10
C ILE A 111 4.38 11.94 10.31
N THR A 112 3.64 12.90 10.87
CA THR A 112 2.50 13.55 10.22
C THR A 112 2.92 14.26 8.93
N LEU A 113 4.03 15.00 8.94
CA LEU A 113 4.56 15.69 7.75
C LEU A 113 4.94 14.70 6.66
N HIS A 114 5.62 13.60 7.01
CA HIS A 114 6.01 12.57 6.05
C HIS A 114 4.81 11.84 5.47
N GLN A 115 3.80 11.55 6.27
CA GLN A 115 2.54 10.95 5.78
C GLN A 115 1.83 11.88 4.79
N ARG A 116 1.70 13.17 5.11
CA ARG A 116 1.12 14.18 4.19
C ARG A 116 1.93 14.31 2.90
N LYS A 117 3.26 14.32 2.99
CA LYS A 117 4.15 14.35 1.83
C LYS A 117 3.98 13.10 0.96
N TYR A 118 3.90 11.93 1.57
CA TYR A 118 3.67 10.66 0.89
C TYR A 118 2.34 10.68 0.10
N GLU A 119 1.24 11.06 0.75
CA GLU A 119 -0.06 11.13 0.06
C GLU A 119 -0.07 12.18 -1.06
N LYS A 120 0.57 13.32 -0.86
CA LYS A 120 0.72 14.33 -1.93
C LYS A 120 1.51 13.79 -3.12
N LEU A 121 2.64 13.11 -2.89
CA LEU A 121 3.46 12.51 -3.96
C LEU A 121 2.70 11.40 -4.69
N LYS A 122 1.93 10.60 -3.99
CA LYS A 122 1.06 9.56 -4.56
C LYS A 122 -0.01 10.16 -5.49
N ASN A 123 -0.64 11.25 -5.07
CA ASN A 123 -1.62 11.97 -5.88
C ASN A 123 -0.98 12.62 -7.12
N ILE A 124 0.22 13.21 -6.98
CA ILE A 124 0.98 13.75 -8.11
C ILE A 124 1.32 12.62 -9.09
N LYS A 125 1.85 11.49 -8.61
CA LYS A 125 2.14 10.33 -9.46
C LYS A 125 0.91 9.88 -10.24
N LYS A 126 -0.24 9.73 -9.58
CA LYS A 126 -1.51 9.36 -10.23
C LYS A 126 -1.89 10.36 -11.32
N SER A 127 -1.86 11.66 -11.02
CA SER A 127 -2.19 12.71 -12.00
C SER A 127 -1.21 12.74 -13.19
N MET A 128 0.08 12.51 -12.95
CA MET A 128 1.07 12.45 -14.05
C MET A 128 0.86 11.21 -14.92
N LEU A 129 0.56 10.06 -14.35
CA LEU A 129 0.22 8.84 -15.12
C LEU A 129 -1.03 9.04 -16.00
N GLU A 130 -1.97 9.88 -15.57
CA GLU A 130 -3.15 10.22 -16.36
C GLU A 130 -2.86 11.21 -17.48
N LYS A 131 -1.95 12.18 -17.27
CA LYS A 131 -1.74 13.32 -18.17
C LYS A 131 -0.52 13.21 -19.07
N MET A 132 0.48 12.39 -18.70
CA MET A 132 1.71 12.21 -19.48
C MET A 132 1.66 11.03 -20.45
N PHE A 133 0.55 10.29 -20.49
CA PHE A 133 0.25 9.29 -21.52
C PHE A 133 -0.97 9.74 -22.33
N PRO A 134 -1.01 9.47 -23.65
CA PRO A 134 -2.17 9.82 -24.46
C PRO A 134 -3.43 9.13 -23.96
N LYS A 135 -4.53 9.86 -23.94
CA LYS A 135 -5.87 9.30 -23.69
C LYS A 135 -6.41 8.60 -24.95
N ASN A 136 -7.43 7.77 -24.76
CA ASN A 136 -8.11 7.11 -25.90
C ASN A 136 -8.55 8.13 -26.94
N GLY A 137 -8.20 7.87 -28.22
CA GLY A 137 -8.50 8.77 -29.34
C GLY A 137 -7.50 9.92 -29.55
N SER A 138 -6.46 10.02 -28.71
CA SER A 138 -5.37 10.99 -28.89
C SER A 138 -4.04 10.28 -29.10
N ASN A 139 -3.14 10.89 -29.85
CA ASN A 139 -1.75 10.47 -30.03
C ASN A 139 -0.74 11.41 -29.38
N VAL A 140 -1.23 12.39 -28.59
CA VAL A 140 -0.41 13.35 -27.88
C VAL A 140 -0.87 13.45 -26.43
N PRO A 141 0.02 13.33 -25.41
CA PRO A 141 -0.35 13.52 -24.02
C PRO A 141 -0.64 15.00 -23.69
N GLU A 142 -1.44 15.24 -22.63
CA GLU A 142 -1.75 16.61 -22.17
C GLU A 142 -0.52 17.33 -21.63
N ILE A 143 0.39 16.61 -21.01
CA ILE A 143 1.62 17.16 -20.42
C ILE A 143 2.81 16.46 -21.07
N ARG A 144 3.76 17.24 -21.59
CA ARG A 144 5.03 16.77 -22.17
C ARG A 144 6.19 17.60 -21.66
N PHE A 145 7.36 17.00 -21.65
CA PHE A 145 8.60 17.75 -21.46
C PHE A 145 8.89 18.65 -22.66
N LYS A 146 9.51 19.79 -22.38
CA LYS A 146 9.90 20.74 -23.44
C LYS A 146 10.83 20.05 -24.45
N GLY A 147 10.58 20.27 -25.73
CA GLY A 147 11.38 19.73 -26.85
C GLY A 147 10.76 18.49 -27.51
N PHE A 148 9.75 17.85 -26.90
CA PHE A 148 9.06 16.71 -27.50
C PHE A 148 7.73 17.19 -28.11
N THR A 149 7.58 17.15 -29.41
CA THR A 149 6.42 17.67 -30.17
C THR A 149 5.71 16.62 -31.00
N ASP A 150 6.44 15.58 -31.46
CA ASP A 150 5.92 14.61 -32.41
C ASP A 150 4.80 13.76 -31.82
N ALA A 151 3.78 13.46 -32.65
CA ALA A 151 2.71 12.55 -32.25
C ALA A 151 3.26 11.13 -32.00
N TRP A 152 2.67 10.44 -31.05
CA TRP A 152 3.06 9.05 -30.75
C TRP A 152 2.40 8.09 -31.72
N GLU A 153 3.13 7.04 -32.14
CA GLU A 153 2.57 5.97 -32.93
C GLU A 153 1.67 5.06 -32.08
N GLN A 154 0.58 4.57 -32.67
CA GLN A 154 -0.22 3.51 -32.06
C GLN A 154 0.21 2.16 -32.68
N ARG A 155 0.62 1.22 -31.85
CA ARG A 155 1.07 -0.11 -32.27
C ARG A 155 0.45 -1.18 -31.37
N LYS A 156 0.08 -2.30 -31.94
CA LYS A 156 -0.34 -3.46 -31.14
C LYS A 156 0.83 -4.04 -30.37
N LEU A 157 0.58 -4.45 -29.14
CA LEU A 157 1.60 -5.15 -28.32
C LEU A 157 2.20 -6.35 -29.07
N GLY A 158 1.38 -7.13 -29.78
CA GLY A 158 1.83 -8.26 -30.56
C GLY A 158 2.73 -7.94 -31.76
N GLU A 159 2.78 -6.68 -32.23
CA GLU A 159 3.69 -6.24 -33.30
C GLU A 159 5.09 -5.92 -32.76
N VAL A 160 5.19 -5.63 -31.48
CA VAL A 160 6.43 -5.14 -30.85
C VAL A 160 6.95 -6.05 -29.74
N GLY A 161 6.38 -7.27 -29.58
CA GLY A 161 6.85 -8.23 -28.62
C GLY A 161 6.15 -9.58 -28.73
N LYS A 162 6.58 -10.55 -27.91
CA LYS A 162 6.07 -11.92 -27.87
C LYS A 162 5.77 -12.35 -26.44
N THR A 163 4.75 -13.16 -26.26
CA THR A 163 4.41 -13.72 -24.95
C THR A 163 5.05 -15.09 -24.70
N TYR A 164 5.26 -15.42 -23.44
CA TYR A 164 5.63 -16.74 -22.97
C TYR A 164 4.87 -17.09 -21.69
N SER A 165 4.77 -18.39 -21.38
CA SER A 165 4.06 -18.87 -20.19
C SER A 165 4.97 -18.83 -18.96
N GLY A 166 4.41 -18.63 -17.80
CA GLY A 166 5.06 -18.91 -16.54
C GLY A 166 5.26 -20.40 -16.31
N LEU A 167 5.73 -20.79 -15.14
CA LEU A 167 5.99 -22.17 -14.72
C LEU A 167 4.80 -23.08 -15.03
N SER A 168 5.06 -24.26 -15.56
CA SER A 168 4.07 -25.27 -15.87
C SER A 168 4.50 -26.65 -15.41
N GLY A 169 3.53 -27.54 -15.12
CA GLY A 169 3.80 -28.91 -14.68
C GLY A 169 4.50 -29.03 -13.34
N LYS A 170 4.50 -27.98 -12.51
CA LYS A 170 5.08 -27.98 -11.18
C LYS A 170 4.03 -28.34 -10.13
N THR A 171 4.46 -29.05 -9.08
CA THR A 171 3.68 -29.44 -7.91
C THR A 171 4.12 -28.64 -6.70
N LYS A 172 3.41 -28.78 -5.58
CA LYS A 172 3.77 -28.09 -4.33
C LYS A 172 5.19 -28.41 -3.85
N ASP A 173 5.65 -29.64 -4.16
CA ASP A 173 6.96 -30.14 -3.72
C ASP A 173 8.13 -29.54 -4.49
N ASP A 174 7.88 -28.88 -5.62
CA ASP A 174 8.91 -28.20 -6.42
C ASP A 174 9.28 -26.81 -5.89
N PHE A 175 8.53 -26.29 -4.90
CA PHE A 175 8.66 -24.92 -4.41
C PHE A 175 9.26 -24.87 -3.00
N GLY A 176 9.84 -23.71 -2.66
CA GLY A 176 10.41 -23.43 -1.33
C GLY A 176 11.86 -23.89 -1.15
N HIS A 177 12.45 -24.50 -2.16
CA HIS A 177 13.85 -24.93 -2.20
C HIS A 177 14.40 -24.85 -3.63
N GLY A 178 15.68 -25.14 -3.82
CA GLY A 178 16.37 -25.07 -5.13
C GLY A 178 17.17 -23.77 -5.30
N GLU A 179 18.00 -23.76 -6.34
CA GLU A 179 18.92 -22.66 -6.64
C GLU A 179 18.31 -21.61 -7.58
N ALA A 180 17.23 -21.93 -8.28
CA ALA A 180 16.49 -20.98 -9.08
C ALA A 180 15.46 -20.22 -8.24
N LYS A 181 14.91 -19.15 -8.81
CA LYS A 181 13.84 -18.36 -8.20
C LYS A 181 12.72 -18.11 -9.21
N PHE A 182 11.53 -17.86 -8.71
CA PHE A 182 10.43 -17.36 -9.54
C PHE A 182 9.84 -16.08 -8.99
N VAL A 183 9.44 -15.19 -9.90
CA VAL A 183 8.73 -13.96 -9.57
C VAL A 183 7.32 -14.33 -9.13
N THR A 184 6.94 -13.94 -7.91
CA THR A 184 5.64 -14.28 -7.33
C THR A 184 4.50 -13.50 -7.98
N TYR A 185 3.28 -14.03 -7.89
CA TYR A 185 2.07 -13.33 -8.34
C TYR A 185 1.94 -11.94 -7.68
N MET A 186 2.15 -11.87 -6.36
CA MET A 186 2.03 -10.62 -5.60
C MET A 186 3.08 -9.58 -5.99
N ASN A 187 4.26 -10.00 -6.42
CA ASN A 187 5.27 -9.09 -6.94
C ASN A 187 4.78 -8.41 -8.23
N VAL A 188 4.28 -9.21 -9.18
CA VAL A 188 3.71 -8.70 -10.42
C VAL A 188 2.49 -7.82 -10.17
N PHE A 189 1.60 -8.24 -9.29
CA PHE A 189 0.37 -7.54 -8.97
C PHE A 189 0.61 -6.16 -8.34
N SER A 190 1.45 -6.11 -7.31
CA SER A 190 1.60 -4.92 -6.46
C SER A 190 2.56 -3.87 -7.00
N ASN A 191 3.54 -4.26 -7.84
CA ASN A 191 4.64 -3.39 -8.23
C ASN A 191 4.62 -3.11 -9.74
N SER A 192 4.90 -1.85 -10.14
CA SER A 192 5.13 -1.52 -11.56
C SER A 192 6.50 -2.00 -12.06
N VAL A 193 7.46 -2.11 -11.15
CA VAL A 193 8.78 -2.73 -11.34
C VAL A 193 8.91 -3.81 -10.28
N CYS A 194 9.26 -5.02 -10.69
CA CYS A 194 9.41 -6.16 -9.79
C CYS A 194 10.50 -5.91 -8.74
N LEU A 195 10.26 -6.36 -7.53
CA LEU A 195 11.22 -6.31 -6.43
C LEU A 195 11.99 -7.63 -6.35
N PRO A 196 13.32 -7.63 -6.37
CA PRO A 196 14.12 -8.86 -6.35
C PRO A 196 13.92 -9.71 -5.09
N ASN A 197 13.58 -9.09 -3.97
CA ASN A 197 13.31 -9.76 -2.70
C ASN A 197 11.89 -10.36 -2.58
N MET A 198 11.01 -10.12 -3.56
CA MET A 198 9.68 -10.76 -3.67
C MET A 198 9.69 -11.91 -4.69
N THR A 199 10.70 -12.75 -4.60
CA THR A 199 10.87 -14.01 -5.35
C THR A 199 10.94 -15.16 -4.38
N GLU A 200 10.56 -16.35 -4.82
CA GLU A 200 10.61 -17.59 -4.04
C GLU A 200 11.48 -18.63 -4.73
N ALA A 201 12.05 -19.55 -3.94
CA ALA A 201 12.94 -20.60 -4.43
C ALA A 201 12.17 -21.67 -5.20
N VAL A 202 12.80 -22.21 -6.24
CA VAL A 202 12.31 -23.33 -7.06
C VAL A 202 13.50 -24.07 -7.66
N GLU A 203 13.32 -25.34 -7.99
CA GLU A 203 14.34 -26.14 -8.70
C GLU A 203 14.60 -25.59 -10.11
N ILE A 204 15.88 -25.68 -10.55
CA ILE A 204 16.26 -25.36 -11.92
C ILE A 204 15.58 -26.31 -12.88
N ASP A 205 14.96 -25.75 -13.93
CA ASP A 205 14.33 -26.51 -15.00
C ASP A 205 14.50 -25.79 -16.34
N ASP A 206 15.45 -26.26 -17.14
CA ASP A 206 15.78 -25.65 -18.44
C ASP A 206 14.67 -25.76 -19.50
N LYS A 207 13.61 -26.53 -19.23
CA LYS A 207 12.42 -26.56 -20.08
C LYS A 207 11.47 -25.41 -19.87
N GLN A 208 11.65 -24.66 -18.78
CA GLN A 208 10.81 -23.52 -18.45
C GLN A 208 11.33 -22.23 -19.09
N ASN A 209 10.43 -21.31 -19.35
CA ASN A 209 10.82 -19.99 -19.84
C ASN A 209 11.46 -19.17 -18.73
N LYS A 210 12.66 -18.66 -18.98
CA LYS A 210 13.37 -17.76 -18.06
C LYS A 210 12.92 -16.32 -18.29
N VAL A 211 12.75 -15.59 -17.18
CA VAL A 211 12.53 -14.14 -17.19
C VAL A 211 13.86 -13.44 -17.44
N LEU A 212 13.89 -12.51 -18.36
CA LEU A 212 15.07 -11.72 -18.71
C LEU A 212 14.87 -10.24 -18.39
N PHE A 213 15.96 -9.52 -18.28
CA PHE A 213 15.93 -8.06 -18.12
C PHE A 213 15.05 -7.38 -19.18
N GLY A 214 14.15 -6.51 -18.76
CA GLY A 214 13.22 -5.79 -19.63
C GLY A 214 11.93 -6.54 -19.96
N ASP A 215 11.79 -7.81 -19.54
CA ASP A 215 10.52 -8.54 -19.71
C ASP A 215 9.41 -7.89 -18.90
N VAL A 216 8.23 -7.80 -19.48
CA VAL A 216 6.99 -7.40 -18.81
C VAL A 216 6.22 -8.63 -18.38
N LEU A 217 5.84 -8.67 -17.13
CA LEU A 217 5.10 -9.79 -16.54
C LEU A 217 3.66 -9.36 -16.28
N PHE A 218 2.68 -10.20 -16.62
CA PHE A 218 1.26 -9.92 -16.45
C PHE A 218 0.59 -10.97 -15.58
N THR A 219 -0.30 -10.57 -14.68
CA THR A 219 -1.20 -11.50 -13.98
C THR A 219 -2.30 -11.98 -14.94
N THR A 220 -2.70 -13.26 -14.84
CA THR A 220 -3.75 -13.82 -15.70
C THR A 220 -5.14 -13.71 -15.11
N SER A 221 -5.27 -13.66 -13.79
CA SER A 221 -6.57 -13.66 -13.11
C SER A 221 -6.57 -12.77 -11.86
N SER A 222 -7.75 -12.27 -11.50
CA SER A 222 -7.99 -11.52 -10.25
C SER A 222 -9.45 -11.70 -9.78
N GLU A 223 -9.76 -11.22 -8.58
CA GLU A 223 -11.10 -11.22 -8.01
C GLU A 223 -11.98 -10.12 -8.59
N THR A 224 -11.39 -9.04 -9.09
CA THR A 224 -12.10 -7.92 -9.72
C THR A 224 -11.61 -7.68 -11.15
N PRO A 225 -12.47 -7.16 -12.05
CA PRO A 225 -12.08 -6.87 -13.43
C PRO A 225 -11.02 -5.77 -13.52
N GLU A 226 -11.03 -4.80 -12.57
CA GLU A 226 -10.08 -3.70 -12.51
C GLU A 226 -8.67 -4.16 -12.18
N GLU A 227 -8.52 -5.29 -11.52
CA GLU A 227 -7.23 -5.84 -11.06
C GLU A 227 -6.67 -6.92 -11.99
N VAL A 228 -7.43 -7.42 -12.97
CA VAL A 228 -6.93 -8.42 -13.90
C VAL A 228 -5.87 -7.84 -14.84
N GLY A 229 -4.89 -8.64 -15.24
CA GLY A 229 -3.84 -8.23 -16.16
C GLY A 229 -2.96 -7.09 -15.61
N MET A 230 -2.73 -7.05 -14.31
CA MET A 230 -1.72 -6.14 -13.74
C MET A 230 -0.36 -6.50 -14.27
N SER A 231 0.46 -5.49 -14.59
CA SER A 231 1.76 -5.68 -15.23
C SER A 231 2.91 -5.20 -14.36
N SER A 232 4.06 -5.82 -14.48
CA SER A 232 5.30 -5.43 -13.80
C SER A 232 6.49 -5.69 -14.72
N VAL A 233 7.54 -4.92 -14.61
CA VAL A 233 8.75 -5.09 -15.44
C VAL A 233 9.87 -5.65 -14.57
N TRP A 234 10.60 -6.64 -15.09
CA TRP A 234 11.78 -7.21 -14.46
C TRP A 234 13.03 -6.45 -14.89
N LEU A 235 13.80 -5.93 -13.93
CA LEU A 235 14.98 -5.09 -14.20
C LEU A 235 16.30 -5.66 -13.63
N GLU A 236 16.31 -6.92 -13.21
CA GLU A 236 17.53 -7.55 -12.71
C GLU A 236 18.17 -8.44 -13.76
N ASN A 237 19.49 -8.41 -13.83
CA ASN A 237 20.30 -9.36 -14.59
C ASN A 237 20.62 -10.57 -13.70
N ALA A 238 19.66 -11.45 -13.50
CA ALA A 238 19.81 -12.64 -12.69
C ALA A 238 19.54 -13.89 -13.54
N GLU A 239 20.34 -14.92 -13.30
CA GLU A 239 20.17 -16.22 -13.96
C GLU A 239 19.07 -17.03 -13.26
N ASN A 240 18.47 -17.96 -14.03
CA ASN A 240 17.48 -18.92 -13.53
C ASN A 240 16.31 -18.27 -12.77
N ILE A 241 15.80 -17.17 -13.34
CA ILE A 241 14.56 -16.54 -12.86
C ILE A 241 13.41 -17.04 -13.72
N TYR A 242 12.38 -17.55 -13.07
CA TYR A 242 11.13 -18.01 -13.69
C TYR A 242 9.96 -17.10 -13.31
N LEU A 243 8.80 -17.39 -13.85
CA LEU A 243 7.58 -16.63 -13.58
C LEU A 243 6.51 -17.53 -12.98
N ASN A 244 5.76 -17.06 -12.02
CA ASN A 244 4.63 -17.75 -11.41
C ASN A 244 3.64 -18.27 -12.48
N SER A 245 3.06 -19.45 -12.26
CA SER A 245 2.12 -20.11 -13.20
C SER A 245 0.82 -19.34 -13.45
N PHE A 246 0.42 -18.46 -12.53
CA PHE A 246 -0.74 -17.56 -12.68
C PHE A 246 -0.38 -16.23 -13.35
N CYS A 247 0.77 -16.18 -14.02
CA CYS A 247 1.25 -15.05 -14.77
C CYS A 247 1.73 -15.51 -16.16
N PHE A 248 1.86 -14.56 -17.08
CA PHE A 248 2.57 -14.77 -18.34
C PHE A 248 3.55 -13.63 -18.58
N GLY A 249 4.66 -13.93 -19.25
CA GLY A 249 5.65 -12.95 -19.63
C GLY A 249 5.40 -12.40 -21.04
N TYR A 250 5.86 -11.20 -21.25
CA TYR A 250 5.91 -10.52 -22.53
C TYR A 250 7.31 -9.97 -22.73
N ARG A 251 7.97 -10.37 -23.78
CA ARG A 251 9.31 -9.95 -24.16
C ARG A 251 9.23 -8.99 -25.34
N PRO A 252 9.59 -7.73 -25.18
CA PRO A 252 9.69 -6.79 -26.28
C PRO A 252 10.71 -7.27 -27.32
N THR A 253 10.39 -7.12 -28.61
CA THR A 253 11.28 -7.40 -29.75
C THR A 253 11.87 -6.14 -30.33
N LYS A 254 11.41 -4.99 -29.88
CA LYS A 254 11.98 -3.66 -30.16
C LYS A 254 12.55 -3.08 -28.87
N GLU A 255 13.49 -2.16 -29.04
CA GLU A 255 14.08 -1.44 -27.92
C GLU A 255 13.05 -0.48 -27.30
N PHE A 256 12.83 -0.63 -25.99
CA PHE A 256 12.02 0.25 -25.18
C PHE A 256 12.78 0.61 -23.90
N ASN A 257 12.56 1.82 -23.42
CA ASN A 257 12.90 2.10 -22.03
C ASN A 257 11.97 1.26 -21.13
N PRO A 258 12.50 0.35 -20.29
CA PRO A 258 11.65 -0.57 -19.52
C PRO A 258 10.77 0.17 -18.48
N TYR A 259 11.22 1.30 -17.92
CA TYR A 259 10.38 2.13 -17.07
C TYR A 259 9.19 2.74 -17.82
N TYR A 260 9.40 3.07 -19.11
CA TYR A 260 8.30 3.52 -19.96
C TYR A 260 7.19 2.47 -20.02
N LEU A 261 7.53 1.22 -20.31
CA LEU A 261 6.57 0.11 -20.35
C LEU A 261 5.91 -0.12 -18.98
N ALA A 262 6.71 -0.07 -17.91
CA ALA A 262 6.21 -0.26 -16.53
C ALA A 262 5.10 0.74 -16.17
N TYR A 263 5.24 1.98 -16.57
CA TYR A 263 4.26 3.03 -16.23
C TYR A 263 3.15 3.18 -17.29
N MET A 264 3.46 3.03 -18.56
CA MET A 264 2.48 3.10 -19.65
C MET A 264 1.42 2.01 -19.51
N LEU A 265 1.79 0.75 -19.27
CA LEU A 265 0.87 -0.35 -19.11
C LEU A 265 0.00 -0.26 -17.85
N ARG A 266 0.42 0.53 -16.87
CA ARG A 266 -0.37 0.87 -15.67
C ARG A 266 -1.08 2.22 -15.76
N SER A 267 -0.97 2.93 -16.87
CA SER A 267 -1.70 4.18 -17.06
C SER A 267 -3.22 3.92 -17.15
N PRO A 268 -4.06 4.87 -16.72
CA PRO A 268 -5.52 4.69 -16.74
C PRO A 268 -6.06 4.29 -18.11
N SER A 269 -5.57 4.88 -19.19
CA SER A 269 -6.03 4.60 -20.56
C SER A 269 -5.75 3.15 -21.01
N ILE A 270 -4.61 2.58 -20.63
CA ILE A 270 -4.29 1.18 -20.95
C ILE A 270 -5.00 0.24 -19.98
N ARG A 271 -5.09 0.60 -18.70
CA ARG A 271 -5.84 -0.21 -17.72
C ARG A 271 -7.31 -0.35 -18.10
N GLU A 272 -7.95 0.72 -18.58
CA GLU A 272 -9.32 0.66 -19.10
C GLU A 272 -9.47 -0.35 -20.24
N LYS A 273 -8.54 -0.35 -21.22
CA LYS A 273 -8.53 -1.33 -22.32
C LYS A 273 -8.37 -2.77 -21.80
N ILE A 274 -7.48 -3.00 -20.82
CA ILE A 274 -7.25 -4.31 -20.23
C ILE A 274 -8.49 -4.77 -19.45
N THR A 275 -9.07 -3.92 -18.62
CA THR A 275 -10.27 -4.19 -17.84
C THR A 275 -11.46 -4.58 -18.73
N PHE A 276 -11.62 -3.92 -19.87
CA PHE A 276 -12.66 -4.27 -20.86
C PHE A 276 -12.52 -5.68 -21.42
N LEU A 277 -11.30 -6.24 -21.45
CA LEU A 277 -11.03 -7.59 -21.93
C LEU A 277 -11.21 -8.67 -20.86
N ALA A 278 -11.46 -8.29 -19.60
CA ALA A 278 -11.67 -9.21 -18.50
C ALA A 278 -12.91 -10.09 -18.71
N GLN A 279 -12.81 -11.38 -18.43
CA GLN A 279 -13.89 -12.36 -18.59
C GLN A 279 -14.04 -13.20 -17.32
N GLY A 280 -15.25 -13.33 -16.82
CA GLY A 280 -15.57 -14.12 -15.63
C GLY A 280 -16.73 -13.53 -14.83
N ILE A 281 -17.16 -14.24 -13.78
CA ILE A 281 -18.25 -13.82 -12.89
C ILE A 281 -17.73 -13.64 -11.45
N SER A 282 -17.11 -14.67 -10.88
CA SER A 282 -16.54 -14.65 -9.53
C SER A 282 -15.01 -14.53 -9.53
N ARG A 283 -14.37 -14.88 -10.62
CA ARG A 283 -12.95 -14.73 -10.89
C ARG A 283 -12.75 -14.31 -12.33
N TYR A 284 -12.11 -13.20 -12.52
CA TYR A 284 -11.87 -12.62 -13.83
C TYR A 284 -10.54 -13.09 -14.38
N ASN A 285 -10.52 -13.44 -15.68
CA ASN A 285 -9.36 -13.91 -16.40
C ASN A 285 -9.14 -13.07 -17.64
N ILE A 286 -7.88 -13.02 -18.11
CA ILE A 286 -7.54 -12.34 -19.35
C ILE A 286 -6.75 -13.27 -20.28
N SER A 287 -7.08 -13.25 -21.55
CA SER A 287 -6.37 -14.00 -22.58
C SER A 287 -5.11 -13.26 -23.01
N LYS A 288 -3.97 -13.98 -23.08
CA LYS A 288 -2.71 -13.48 -23.66
C LYS A 288 -2.92 -12.88 -25.05
N ASN A 289 -3.66 -13.58 -25.92
CA ASN A 289 -3.89 -13.16 -27.30
C ASN A 289 -4.66 -11.82 -27.34
N LYS A 290 -5.67 -11.64 -26.48
CA LYS A 290 -6.43 -10.38 -26.41
C LYS A 290 -5.57 -9.21 -25.92
N ILE A 291 -4.63 -9.44 -24.99
CA ILE A 291 -3.67 -8.41 -24.59
C ILE A 291 -2.76 -8.02 -25.75
N MET A 292 -2.36 -8.97 -26.59
CA MET A 292 -1.52 -8.68 -27.77
C MET A 292 -2.21 -7.81 -28.82
N ASP A 293 -3.53 -7.77 -28.84
CA ASP A 293 -4.31 -6.89 -29.72
C ASP A 293 -4.48 -5.46 -29.18
N ILE A 294 -4.06 -5.19 -27.96
CA ILE A 294 -4.14 -3.84 -27.38
C ILE A 294 -3.16 -2.92 -28.10
N GLU A 295 -3.68 -1.80 -28.59
CA GLU A 295 -2.87 -0.71 -29.11
C GLU A 295 -2.28 0.12 -27.96
N ILE A 296 -0.97 0.26 -27.99
CA ILE A 296 -0.19 1.08 -27.07
C ILE A 296 0.41 2.28 -27.78
N PRO A 297 0.47 3.45 -27.14
CA PRO A 297 1.13 4.61 -27.67
C PRO A 297 2.64 4.46 -27.53
N ILE A 298 3.39 4.66 -28.60
CA ILE A 298 4.86 4.60 -28.62
C ILE A 298 5.37 5.98 -29.02
N PRO A 299 6.14 6.67 -28.16
CA PRO A 299 6.77 7.92 -28.52
C PRO A 299 7.76 7.69 -29.67
N SER A 300 7.83 8.63 -30.63
CA SER A 300 8.88 8.61 -31.64
C SER A 300 10.25 8.59 -30.97
N ILE A 301 11.08 7.64 -31.38
CA ILE A 301 12.49 7.59 -30.98
C ILE A 301 13.19 8.71 -31.77
N VAL A 302 13.60 9.76 -31.07
CA VAL A 302 14.44 10.81 -31.63
C VAL A 302 15.90 10.40 -31.50
#